data_92a1ce7cdf3b43c7d5ac8f3411cfe77b
#
_entry.id   92a1ce7cdf3b43c7d5ac8f3411cfe77b
#
_cell.length_a   1.000
_cell.length_b   1.000
_cell.length_c   1.000
_cell.angle_alpha   90.00
_cell.angle_beta   90.00
_cell.angle_gamma   90.00
#
_symmetry.space_group_name_H-M   'P 1'
#
loop_
_entity.id
_entity.type
_entity.pdbx_description
1 polymer ?
#
loop_
_entity_poly.entity_id
_entity_poly.type
_entity_poly.pdbx_seq_one_letter_code
_entity_poly.pdbx_strand_id
1 'polypeptide(L)'
;CQIIGDLPSNSLAAASAHYLKRELDKSEQTSDWGNALSASQLRYAALDAEIVLPLGRELHQQLVATQQVAVHRLDCSMISACADGQVRGLAVDVEAARDSRTRALSERQRLAAEVQKTLGIENYRSPDKLQEALSVHLGEPVENTKDRTLNTYRPDPVIETLLQLKALDQELKEVNWLLEEAQLTDGRVRPHYRIIGASTGRMSTSALIRETSSQVPSDTERFKTGQRQGEPKAVKLGQCGFNFQGITGDRKKALGTGNPDSVLMDLDWSSIEIRLQASPQLYNDDGQRRILLDGIDPHAYIASQACGREITKADPERSTIGKRANFALAYGCGLSGVRKLLSRARGEQVTETEAQKVYDAWHRLHPQMSLEMDRFSNRSVTEVRSIAGRRMTFRSQQAGPDGIRAMQPLGRTNGINFPVQGSGRDLLAAALGDLWPALDRFAGVHIVGLIHDEILLEVPRDLVDEVKAVALASMTSEKLQKQYLGDIPLEADCNIAESWGEAH
;
A
#
# COMPACT_ATOMS: atom_id res chain seq x y z
N CYS A 1 -21.07 -6.54 0.16
CA CYS A 1 -21.25 -5.21 -0.45
C CYS A 1 -19.99 -4.71 -1.13
N GLN A 2 -18.85 -4.63 -0.44
CA GLN A 2 -17.62 -4.04 -0.99
C GLN A 2 -17.10 -4.77 -2.25
N ILE A 3 -17.20 -6.10 -2.31
CA ILE A 3 -16.83 -6.90 -3.48
C ILE A 3 -17.77 -6.63 -4.66
N ILE A 4 -19.06 -6.47 -4.37
CA ILE A 4 -20.09 -6.20 -5.38
C ILE A 4 -19.94 -4.78 -5.93
N GLY A 5 -19.58 -3.80 -5.07
CA GLY A 5 -19.20 -2.46 -5.45
C GLY A 5 -20.35 -1.56 -5.92
N ASP A 6 -21.61 -1.87 -5.54
CA ASP A 6 -22.80 -1.16 -5.97
C ASP A 6 -23.31 -0.11 -4.97
N LEU A 7 -22.69 -0.03 -3.79
CA LEU A 7 -23.09 0.89 -2.72
C LEU A 7 -22.05 1.99 -2.47
N PRO A 8 -22.50 3.20 -2.13
CA PRO A 8 -21.63 4.29 -1.71
C PRO A 8 -21.00 4.07 -0.33
N SER A 9 -21.65 3.27 0.51
CA SER A 9 -21.22 2.92 1.85
C SER A 9 -21.46 1.43 2.09
N ASN A 10 -20.50 0.77 2.73
CA ASN A 10 -20.60 -0.66 3.09
C ASN A 10 -21.13 -0.86 4.52
N SER A 11 -21.75 0.15 5.13
CA SER A 11 -22.37 0.03 6.45
C SER A 11 -23.57 -0.93 6.42
N LEU A 12 -23.85 -1.58 7.55
CA LEU A 12 -25.01 -2.47 7.68
C LEU A 12 -26.31 -1.73 7.33
N ALA A 13 -26.45 -0.47 7.76
CA ALA A 13 -27.64 0.34 7.45
C ALA A 13 -27.80 0.60 5.95
N ALA A 14 -26.72 0.99 5.27
CA ALA A 14 -26.78 1.24 3.81
C ALA A 14 -27.09 -0.05 3.04
N ALA A 15 -26.51 -1.18 3.43
CA ALA A 15 -26.76 -2.46 2.83
C ALA A 15 -28.21 -2.94 3.07
N SER A 16 -28.72 -2.81 4.29
CA SER A 16 -30.11 -3.14 4.65
C SER A 16 -31.12 -2.29 3.85
N ALA A 17 -30.91 -0.98 3.80
CA ALA A 17 -31.78 -0.09 3.05
C ALA A 17 -31.78 -0.40 1.54
N HIS A 18 -30.58 -0.70 0.98
CA HIS A 18 -30.47 -0.99 -0.45
C HIS A 18 -31.06 -2.34 -0.84
N TYR A 19 -30.61 -3.42 -0.19
CA TYR A 19 -30.95 -4.79 -0.59
C TYR A 19 -32.26 -5.30 0.00
N LEU A 20 -32.57 -4.93 1.26
CA LEU A 20 -33.76 -5.40 1.95
C LEU A 20 -34.90 -4.37 2.04
N LYS A 21 -34.65 -3.13 1.55
CA LYS A 21 -35.59 -2.00 1.68
C LYS A 21 -36.00 -1.74 3.13
N ARG A 22 -35.09 -1.99 4.09
CA ARG A 22 -35.33 -1.85 5.52
C ARG A 22 -34.34 -0.86 6.11
N GLU A 23 -34.87 0.21 6.69
CA GLU A 23 -34.07 1.21 7.42
C GLU A 23 -33.72 0.68 8.81
N LEU A 24 -32.51 0.99 9.28
CA LEU A 24 -32.03 0.65 10.60
C LEU A 24 -31.83 1.91 11.43
N ASP A 25 -32.42 1.92 12.63
CA ASP A 25 -32.13 2.94 13.64
C ASP A 25 -30.66 2.79 14.12
N LYS A 26 -29.93 3.91 14.12
CA LYS A 26 -28.53 3.97 14.52
C LYS A 26 -28.29 4.82 15.79
N SER A 27 -29.36 5.16 16.50
CA SER A 27 -29.31 6.00 17.70
C SER A 27 -28.40 5.43 18.80
N GLU A 28 -28.36 4.09 18.94
CA GLU A 28 -27.55 3.42 19.95
C GLU A 28 -26.12 3.05 19.49
N GLN A 29 -25.75 3.33 18.25
CA GLN A 29 -24.43 2.92 17.72
C GLN A 29 -23.25 3.51 18.51
N THR A 30 -23.42 4.70 19.09
CA THR A 30 -22.40 5.45 19.84
C THR A 30 -22.74 5.58 21.31
N SER A 31 -23.74 4.84 21.82
CA SER A 31 -24.10 4.81 23.24
C SER A 31 -23.04 4.05 24.06
N ASP A 32 -23.09 4.17 25.38
CA ASP A 32 -22.18 3.46 26.27
C ASP A 32 -22.59 1.97 26.41
N TRP A 33 -21.77 1.07 25.88
CA TRP A 33 -21.94 -0.38 25.92
C TRP A 33 -21.14 -1.05 27.06
N GLY A 34 -20.43 -0.28 27.89
CA GLY A 34 -19.57 -0.78 28.95
C GLY A 34 -20.30 -1.12 30.26
N ASN A 35 -21.57 -0.71 30.38
CA ASN A 35 -22.40 -0.89 31.57
C ASN A 35 -23.58 -1.83 31.32
N ALA A 36 -24.51 -1.93 32.30
CA ALA A 36 -25.75 -2.68 32.12
C ALA A 36 -26.55 -2.13 30.94
N LEU A 37 -26.90 -3.02 30.01
CA LEU A 37 -27.53 -2.62 28.76
C LEU A 37 -28.99 -2.20 28.97
N SER A 38 -29.39 -1.11 28.36
CA SER A 38 -30.78 -0.65 28.33
C SER A 38 -31.65 -1.51 27.41
N ALA A 39 -32.97 -1.44 27.58
CA ALA A 39 -33.90 -2.14 26.69
C ALA A 39 -33.80 -1.64 25.22
N SER A 40 -33.39 -0.39 24.98
CA SER A 40 -33.14 0.14 23.62
C SER A 40 -31.88 -0.45 23.00
N GLN A 41 -30.79 -0.57 23.75
CA GLN A 41 -29.55 -1.22 23.32
C GLN A 41 -29.77 -2.71 23.01
N LEU A 42 -30.50 -3.42 23.84
CA LEU A 42 -30.85 -4.84 23.59
C LEU A 42 -31.68 -4.99 22.30
N ARG A 43 -32.66 -4.13 22.06
CA ARG A 43 -33.42 -4.10 20.81
C ARG A 43 -32.56 -3.78 19.60
N TYR A 44 -31.66 -2.79 19.73
CA TYR A 44 -30.71 -2.44 18.68
C TYR A 44 -29.83 -3.62 18.30
N ALA A 45 -29.21 -4.28 19.29
CA ALA A 45 -28.35 -5.46 19.07
C ALA A 45 -29.11 -6.64 18.45
N ALA A 46 -30.35 -6.89 18.93
CA ALA A 46 -31.22 -7.94 18.38
C ALA A 46 -31.57 -7.64 16.91
N LEU A 47 -31.88 -6.41 16.56
CA LEU A 47 -32.20 -5.99 15.20
C LEU A 47 -31.00 -6.13 14.27
N ASP A 48 -29.81 -5.72 14.71
CA ASP A 48 -28.58 -5.89 13.93
C ASP A 48 -28.29 -7.39 13.68
N ALA A 49 -28.52 -8.25 14.65
CA ALA A 49 -28.39 -9.70 14.48
C ALA A 49 -29.46 -10.30 13.55
N GLU A 50 -30.71 -9.90 13.68
CA GLU A 50 -31.85 -10.38 12.85
C GLU A 50 -31.64 -10.10 11.37
N ILE A 51 -31.07 -8.92 11.03
CA ILE A 51 -30.93 -8.48 9.65
C ILE A 51 -29.78 -9.20 8.91
N VAL A 52 -28.78 -9.74 9.62
CA VAL A 52 -27.57 -10.31 9.02
C VAL A 52 -27.89 -11.51 8.14
N LEU A 53 -28.78 -12.41 8.55
CA LEU A 53 -29.09 -13.62 7.79
C LEU A 53 -29.84 -13.34 6.47
N PRO A 54 -30.94 -12.57 6.43
CA PRO A 54 -31.59 -12.22 5.16
C PRO A 54 -30.68 -11.39 4.26
N LEU A 55 -29.90 -10.45 4.81
CA LEU A 55 -28.94 -9.68 4.05
C LEU A 55 -27.85 -10.57 3.46
N GLY A 56 -27.32 -11.52 4.22
CA GLY A 56 -26.33 -12.48 3.76
C GLY A 56 -26.82 -13.33 2.59
N ARG A 57 -28.10 -13.75 2.62
CA ARG A 57 -28.71 -14.50 1.51
C ARG A 57 -28.79 -13.64 0.23
N GLU A 58 -29.23 -12.41 0.36
CA GLU A 58 -29.32 -11.48 -0.78
C GLU A 58 -27.94 -11.16 -1.36
N LEU A 59 -26.97 -10.85 -0.51
CA LEU A 59 -25.60 -10.59 -0.94
C LEU A 59 -24.97 -11.82 -1.62
N HIS A 60 -25.27 -13.03 -1.15
CA HIS A 60 -24.81 -14.25 -1.80
C HIS A 60 -25.38 -14.40 -3.21
N GLN A 61 -26.67 -14.12 -3.41
CA GLN A 61 -27.26 -14.12 -4.76
C GLN A 61 -26.56 -13.13 -5.68
N GLN A 62 -26.24 -11.92 -5.18
CA GLN A 62 -25.50 -10.92 -5.93
C GLN A 62 -24.06 -11.37 -6.25
N LEU A 63 -23.39 -12.04 -5.31
CA LEU A 63 -22.05 -12.63 -5.57
C LEU A 63 -22.11 -13.71 -6.65
N VAL A 64 -23.15 -14.54 -6.66
CA VAL A 64 -23.37 -15.56 -7.72
C VAL A 64 -23.62 -14.87 -9.06
N ALA A 65 -24.55 -13.92 -9.11
CA ALA A 65 -24.89 -13.18 -10.34
C ALA A 65 -23.70 -12.43 -10.95
N THR A 66 -22.80 -11.94 -10.12
CA THR A 66 -21.60 -11.19 -10.54
C THR A 66 -20.35 -12.07 -10.67
N GLN A 67 -20.45 -13.37 -10.45
CA GLN A 67 -19.34 -14.34 -10.47
C GLN A 67 -18.23 -14.00 -9.45
N GLN A 68 -18.61 -13.53 -8.25
CA GLN A 68 -17.65 -13.09 -7.22
C GLN A 68 -17.58 -14.04 -6.00
N VAL A 69 -18.19 -15.21 -6.06
CA VAL A 69 -18.18 -16.17 -4.92
C VAL A 69 -16.76 -16.67 -4.62
N ALA A 70 -15.95 -16.96 -5.64
CA ALA A 70 -14.56 -17.39 -5.47
C ALA A 70 -13.71 -16.28 -4.81
N VAL A 71 -13.90 -15.05 -5.25
CA VAL A 71 -13.23 -13.85 -4.69
C VAL A 71 -13.61 -13.64 -3.22
N HIS A 72 -14.88 -13.81 -2.88
CA HIS A 72 -15.34 -13.73 -1.50
C HIS A 72 -14.68 -14.80 -0.60
N ARG A 73 -14.56 -16.05 -1.09
CA ARG A 73 -13.85 -17.11 -0.36
C ARG A 73 -12.38 -16.78 -0.12
N LEU A 74 -11.70 -16.23 -1.13
CA LEU A 74 -10.32 -15.73 -0.99
C LEU A 74 -10.21 -14.63 0.06
N ASP A 75 -11.17 -13.68 0.10
CA ASP A 75 -11.17 -12.64 1.12
C ASP A 75 -11.37 -13.22 2.53
N CYS A 76 -12.24 -14.21 2.66
CA CYS A 76 -12.46 -14.89 3.94
C CYS A 76 -11.23 -15.67 4.40
N SER A 77 -10.47 -16.30 3.51
CA SER A 77 -9.26 -17.07 3.88
C SER A 77 -8.16 -16.23 4.51
N MET A 78 -8.13 -14.92 4.25
CA MET A 78 -7.16 -14.00 4.85
C MET A 78 -7.51 -13.55 6.29
N ILE A 79 -8.75 -13.73 6.73
CA ILE A 79 -9.25 -13.11 7.97
C ILE A 79 -8.41 -13.55 9.18
N SER A 80 -8.15 -14.85 9.31
CA SER A 80 -7.39 -15.39 10.43
C SER A 80 -5.93 -14.89 10.43
N ALA A 81 -5.27 -14.88 9.27
CA ALA A 81 -3.92 -14.35 9.11
C ALA A 81 -3.85 -12.84 9.44
N CYS A 82 -4.82 -12.07 8.97
CA CYS A 82 -4.92 -10.65 9.32
C CYS A 82 -5.18 -10.44 10.82
N ALA A 83 -6.02 -11.28 11.43
CA ALA A 83 -6.31 -11.21 12.86
C ALA A 83 -5.07 -11.51 13.70
N ASP A 84 -4.26 -12.51 13.33
CA ASP A 84 -3.00 -12.82 14.01
C ASP A 84 -2.04 -11.62 13.95
N GLY A 85 -1.80 -11.07 12.76
CA GLY A 85 -0.98 -9.87 12.60
C GLY A 85 -1.50 -8.66 13.40
N GLN A 86 -2.82 -8.49 13.52
CA GLN A 86 -3.42 -7.42 14.33
C GLN A 86 -3.26 -7.66 15.85
N VAL A 87 -3.29 -8.91 16.28
CA VAL A 87 -3.14 -9.26 17.71
C VAL A 87 -1.66 -9.23 18.11
N ARG A 88 -0.80 -9.76 17.28
CA ARG A 88 0.63 -9.90 17.55
C ARG A 88 1.41 -8.62 17.24
N GLY A 89 1.39 -8.17 15.99
CA GLY A 89 2.16 -7.02 15.52
C GLY A 89 3.67 -7.19 15.70
N LEU A 90 4.42 -6.11 15.57
CA LEU A 90 5.88 -6.07 15.72
C LEU A 90 6.27 -5.33 16.99
N ALA A 91 7.27 -5.82 17.71
CA ALA A 91 7.85 -5.13 18.84
C ALA A 91 8.70 -3.94 18.37
N VAL A 92 8.66 -2.86 19.13
CA VAL A 92 9.47 -1.66 18.87
C VAL A 92 10.74 -1.72 19.70
N ASP A 93 11.89 -1.74 19.06
CA ASP A 93 13.15 -1.43 19.69
C ASP A 93 13.21 0.08 19.97
N VAL A 94 12.92 0.43 21.23
CA VAL A 94 12.82 1.83 21.68
C VAL A 94 14.17 2.55 21.59
N GLU A 95 15.28 1.84 21.80
CA GLU A 95 16.62 2.45 21.72
C GLU A 95 17.01 2.71 20.28
N ALA A 96 16.84 1.73 19.40
CA ALA A 96 17.06 1.92 17.95
C ALA A 96 16.16 3.03 17.37
N ALA A 97 14.90 3.12 17.81
CA ALA A 97 13.99 4.19 17.41
C ALA A 97 14.45 5.58 17.91
N ARG A 98 14.92 5.68 19.15
CA ARG A 98 15.48 6.93 19.71
C ARG A 98 16.76 7.38 18.98
N ASP A 99 17.62 6.45 18.65
CA ASP A 99 18.84 6.71 17.89
C ASP A 99 18.51 7.20 16.48
N SER A 100 17.57 6.56 15.79
CA SER A 100 17.07 7.01 14.48
C SER A 100 16.51 8.42 14.57
N ARG A 101 15.67 8.70 15.58
CA ARG A 101 15.13 10.03 15.84
C ARG A 101 16.22 11.08 16.04
N THR A 102 17.24 10.77 16.84
CA THR A 102 18.34 11.69 17.14
C THR A 102 19.14 12.03 15.89
N ARG A 103 19.49 11.02 15.08
CA ARG A 103 20.14 11.21 13.77
C ARG A 103 19.30 12.06 12.83
N ALA A 104 18.03 11.72 12.68
CA ALA A 104 17.11 12.45 11.79
C ALA A 104 16.91 13.92 12.22
N LEU A 105 16.83 14.20 13.54
CA LEU A 105 16.74 15.57 14.07
C LEU A 105 17.99 16.38 13.79
N SER A 106 19.18 15.82 13.99
CA SER A 106 20.46 16.48 13.73
C SER A 106 20.62 16.82 12.25
N GLU A 107 20.37 15.83 11.39
CA GLU A 107 20.50 16.04 9.94
C GLU A 107 19.45 17.03 9.40
N ARG A 108 18.21 16.92 9.89
CA ARG A 108 17.16 17.90 9.55
C ARG A 108 17.56 19.32 9.94
N GLN A 109 18.14 19.50 11.13
CA GLN A 109 18.58 20.82 11.60
C GLN A 109 19.70 21.38 10.70
N ARG A 110 20.66 20.55 10.30
CA ARG A 110 21.74 20.91 9.38
C ARG A 110 21.21 21.35 8.02
N LEU A 111 20.37 20.51 7.38
CA LEU A 111 19.80 20.80 6.06
C LEU A 111 18.84 21.99 6.09
N ALA A 112 18.06 22.15 7.16
CA ALA A 112 17.18 23.29 7.32
C ALA A 112 17.96 24.62 7.38
N ALA A 113 19.07 24.66 8.11
CA ALA A 113 19.92 25.83 8.18
C ALA A 113 20.54 26.17 6.79
N GLU A 114 20.91 25.16 6.02
CA GLU A 114 21.43 25.33 4.65
C GLU A 114 20.38 25.95 3.72
N VAL A 115 19.16 25.40 3.69
CA VAL A 115 18.05 25.92 2.88
C VAL A 115 17.65 27.33 3.30
N GLN A 116 17.52 27.57 4.61
CA GLN A 116 17.15 28.89 5.15
C GLN A 116 18.19 29.97 4.78
N LYS A 117 19.47 29.63 4.87
CA LYS A 117 20.57 30.52 4.48
C LYS A 117 20.55 30.80 2.96
N THR A 118 20.37 29.77 2.15
CA THR A 118 20.41 29.91 0.67
C THR A 118 19.21 30.67 0.13
N LEU A 119 18.02 30.41 0.68
CA LEU A 119 16.78 31.06 0.25
C LEU A 119 16.46 32.36 1.01
N GLY A 120 17.21 32.71 2.05
CA GLY A 120 16.96 33.90 2.88
C GLY A 120 15.63 33.84 3.65
N ILE A 121 15.16 32.66 4.03
CA ILE A 121 13.89 32.46 4.75
C ILE A 121 14.13 31.89 6.15
N GLU A 122 13.29 32.25 7.10
CA GLU A 122 13.38 31.72 8.47
C GLU A 122 12.69 30.35 8.65
N ASN A 123 11.70 30.05 7.81
CA ASN A 123 10.87 28.85 7.96
C ASN A 123 10.52 28.22 6.60
N TYR A 124 11.22 27.16 6.24
CA TYR A 124 10.96 26.38 5.02
C TYR A 124 9.64 25.61 5.03
N ARG A 125 8.99 25.47 6.19
CA ARG A 125 7.69 24.78 6.33
C ARG A 125 6.49 25.67 6.01
N SER A 126 6.69 26.96 5.77
CA SER A 126 5.64 27.86 5.29
C SER A 126 5.50 27.70 3.77
N PRO A 127 4.41 27.09 3.25
CA PRO A 127 4.31 26.84 1.81
C PRO A 127 4.41 28.10 0.96
N ASP A 128 3.77 29.19 1.39
CA ASP A 128 3.73 30.45 0.64
C ASP A 128 5.10 31.12 0.58
N LYS A 129 5.78 31.25 1.74
CA LYS A 129 7.13 31.83 1.82
C LYS A 129 8.16 31.00 1.04
N LEU A 130 8.06 29.67 1.15
CA LEU A 130 8.93 28.76 0.43
C LEU A 130 8.70 28.85 -1.08
N GLN A 131 7.44 28.92 -1.53
CA GLN A 131 7.10 29.06 -2.94
C GLN A 131 7.64 30.36 -3.54
N GLU A 132 7.48 31.47 -2.83
CA GLU A 132 8.02 32.78 -3.23
C GLU A 132 9.56 32.75 -3.34
N ALA A 133 10.24 32.27 -2.31
CA ALA A 133 11.69 32.17 -2.29
C ALA A 133 12.24 31.24 -3.38
N LEU A 134 11.58 30.12 -3.64
CA LEU A 134 11.95 29.23 -4.74
C LEU A 134 11.73 29.86 -6.11
N SER A 135 10.65 30.64 -6.28
CA SER A 135 10.41 31.34 -7.55
C SER A 135 11.51 32.38 -7.84
N VAL A 136 12.02 33.04 -6.81
CA VAL A 136 13.16 33.95 -6.92
C VAL A 136 14.45 33.18 -7.23
N HIS A 137 14.71 32.07 -6.51
CA HIS A 137 15.93 31.25 -6.68
C HIS A 137 16.01 30.61 -8.08
N LEU A 138 14.91 30.13 -8.60
CA LEU A 138 14.84 29.44 -9.90
C LEU A 138 14.66 30.42 -11.09
N GLY A 139 14.33 31.67 -10.82
CA GLY A 139 14.08 32.68 -11.85
C GLY A 139 12.77 32.51 -12.62
N GLU A 140 11.86 31.66 -12.15
CA GLU A 140 10.56 31.43 -12.74
C GLU A 140 9.50 31.10 -11.67
N PRO A 141 8.21 31.35 -11.93
CA PRO A 141 7.15 31.04 -10.98
C PRO A 141 7.04 29.54 -10.67
N VAL A 142 7.12 29.18 -9.40
CA VAL A 142 6.88 27.81 -8.92
C VAL A 142 5.41 27.64 -8.59
N GLU A 143 4.74 26.67 -9.17
CA GLU A 143 3.31 26.44 -9.00
C GLU A 143 2.91 26.12 -7.54
N ASN A 144 3.67 25.27 -6.88
CA ASN A 144 3.48 24.87 -5.48
C ASN A 144 4.73 24.13 -4.96
N THR A 145 4.78 23.90 -3.65
CA THR A 145 5.91 23.23 -2.99
C THR A 145 5.70 21.72 -2.78
N LYS A 146 4.77 21.08 -3.51
CA LYS A 146 4.56 19.63 -3.45
C LYS A 146 5.74 18.89 -4.10
N ASP A 147 6.04 17.70 -3.60
CA ASP A 147 7.17 16.89 -4.09
C ASP A 147 7.12 16.66 -5.61
N ARG A 148 5.92 16.45 -6.16
CA ARG A 148 5.74 16.30 -7.61
C ARG A 148 6.23 17.53 -8.39
N THR A 149 5.91 18.72 -7.91
CA THR A 149 6.35 19.99 -8.52
C THR A 149 7.82 20.21 -8.30
N LEU A 150 8.32 20.08 -7.08
CA LEU A 150 9.75 20.25 -6.76
C LEU A 150 10.62 19.30 -7.60
N ASN A 151 10.20 18.07 -7.77
CA ASN A 151 10.92 17.09 -8.59
C ASN A 151 11.09 17.52 -10.07
N THR A 152 10.33 18.48 -10.59
CA THR A 152 10.53 18.97 -11.97
C THR A 152 11.73 19.88 -12.11
N TYR A 153 12.24 20.44 -11.02
CA TYR A 153 13.37 21.36 -10.96
C TYR A 153 14.71 20.68 -10.62
N ARG A 154 14.72 19.35 -10.46
CA ARG A 154 15.99 18.61 -10.27
C ARG A 154 16.84 18.67 -11.55
N PRO A 155 18.19 18.76 -11.45
CA PRO A 155 19.02 18.56 -10.25
C PRO A 155 19.46 19.85 -9.52
N ASP A 156 18.55 20.79 -9.22
CA ASP A 156 18.89 21.95 -8.42
C ASP A 156 19.27 21.56 -6.97
N PRO A 157 20.43 22.02 -6.41
CA PRO A 157 20.89 21.61 -5.07
C PRO A 157 19.92 21.96 -3.94
N VAL A 158 19.22 23.09 -4.03
CA VAL A 158 18.27 23.55 -3.02
C VAL A 158 17.01 22.65 -3.06
N ILE A 159 16.58 22.29 -4.26
CA ILE A 159 15.47 21.36 -4.44
C ILE A 159 15.81 19.97 -3.89
N GLU A 160 17.02 19.47 -4.15
CA GLU A 160 17.49 18.20 -3.58
C GLU A 160 17.45 18.21 -2.05
N THR A 161 18.00 19.29 -1.45
CA THR A 161 18.01 19.48 0.00
C THR A 161 16.59 19.59 0.58
N LEU A 162 15.68 20.29 -0.09
CA LEU A 162 14.27 20.38 0.32
C LEU A 162 13.55 19.05 0.27
N LEU A 163 13.79 18.23 -0.74
CA LEU A 163 13.20 16.90 -0.84
C LEU A 163 13.72 15.97 0.26
N GLN A 164 15.03 16.07 0.60
CA GLN A 164 15.61 15.37 1.74
C GLN A 164 15.00 15.83 3.08
N LEU A 165 14.81 17.15 3.28
CA LEU A 165 14.15 17.69 4.47
C LEU A 165 12.72 17.15 4.66
N LYS A 166 11.96 17.08 3.57
CA LYS A 166 10.59 16.51 3.62
C LYS A 166 10.60 15.02 3.96
N ALA A 167 11.57 14.27 3.42
CA ALA A 167 11.74 12.87 3.78
C ALA A 167 12.08 12.70 5.26
N LEU A 168 12.97 13.55 5.81
CA LEU A 168 13.29 13.55 7.25
C LEU A 168 12.11 13.98 8.13
N ASP A 169 11.30 14.95 7.70
CA ASP A 169 10.09 15.34 8.42
C ASP A 169 9.07 14.18 8.48
N GLN A 170 8.95 13.41 7.41
CA GLN A 170 8.11 12.21 7.40
C GLN A 170 8.70 11.11 8.30
N GLU A 171 10.01 10.90 8.23
CA GLU A 171 10.72 9.95 9.09
C GLU A 171 10.53 10.26 10.56
N LEU A 172 10.73 11.51 10.96
CA LEU A 172 10.52 11.96 12.35
C LEU A 172 9.10 11.75 12.84
N LYS A 173 8.10 11.97 11.96
CA LYS A 173 6.71 11.70 12.27
C LYS A 173 6.48 10.21 12.56
N GLU A 174 7.04 9.34 11.74
CA GLU A 174 6.91 7.89 11.86
C GLU A 174 7.62 7.36 13.12
N VAL A 175 8.86 7.81 13.37
CA VAL A 175 9.62 7.40 14.57
C VAL A 175 8.95 7.88 15.85
N ASN A 176 8.47 9.13 15.90
CA ASN A 176 7.74 9.62 17.07
C ASN A 176 6.48 8.77 17.33
N TRP A 177 5.77 8.40 16.27
CA TRP A 177 4.61 7.52 16.40
C TRP A 177 5.00 6.12 16.93
N LEU A 178 6.10 5.51 16.47
CA LEU A 178 6.58 4.24 16.98
C LEU A 178 6.88 4.33 18.49
N LEU A 179 7.53 5.41 18.90
CA LEU A 179 7.85 5.65 20.32
C LEU A 179 6.60 5.88 21.18
N GLU A 180 5.61 6.60 20.66
CA GLU A 180 4.33 6.83 21.33
C GLU A 180 3.54 5.52 21.47
N GLU A 181 3.43 4.73 20.41
CA GLU A 181 2.76 3.43 20.43
C GLU A 181 3.43 2.47 21.42
N ALA A 182 4.76 2.39 21.42
CA ALA A 182 5.50 1.55 22.36
C ALA A 182 5.24 1.92 23.83
N GLN A 183 5.00 3.20 24.13
CA GLN A 183 4.66 3.67 25.50
C GLN A 183 3.20 3.38 25.89
N LEU A 184 2.30 3.42 24.91
CA LEU A 184 0.85 3.29 25.14
C LEU A 184 0.36 1.82 25.10
N THR A 185 1.21 0.91 24.65
CA THR A 185 0.91 -0.51 24.50
C THR A 185 1.90 -1.35 25.30
N ASP A 186 1.95 -2.63 25.03
CA ASP A 186 2.94 -3.60 25.51
C ASP A 186 4.29 -3.52 24.77
N GLY A 187 4.62 -2.39 24.16
CA GLY A 187 5.83 -2.20 23.36
C GLY A 187 5.72 -2.67 21.91
N ARG A 188 4.52 -3.01 21.43
CA ARG A 188 4.30 -3.52 20.06
C ARG A 188 3.42 -2.58 19.26
N VAL A 189 3.73 -2.45 17.97
CA VAL A 189 2.87 -1.79 16.97
C VAL A 189 2.03 -2.83 16.24
N ARG A 190 0.75 -2.51 16.07
CA ARG A 190 -0.24 -3.41 15.48
C ARG A 190 -0.91 -2.76 14.29
N PRO A 191 -0.84 -3.37 13.09
CA PRO A 191 -1.56 -2.88 11.94
C PRO A 191 -3.05 -3.15 12.08
N HIS A 192 -3.89 -2.27 11.56
CA HIS A 192 -5.31 -2.55 11.37
C HIS A 192 -5.57 -2.79 9.88
N TYR A 193 -5.81 -4.04 9.51
CA TYR A 193 -5.99 -4.43 8.11
C TYR A 193 -7.40 -4.13 7.61
N ARG A 194 -7.46 -3.50 6.45
CA ARG A 194 -8.63 -3.43 5.60
C ARG A 194 -8.39 -4.36 4.43
N ILE A 195 -9.04 -5.51 4.42
CA ILE A 195 -8.84 -6.57 3.41
C ILE A 195 -9.06 -6.05 1.98
N ILE A 196 -10.01 -5.12 1.80
CA ILE A 196 -10.23 -4.38 0.55
C ILE A 196 -10.12 -2.89 0.89
N GLY A 197 -8.91 -2.37 0.97
CA GLY A 197 -8.65 -1.00 1.43
C GLY A 197 -8.29 -0.02 0.32
N ALA A 198 -7.62 -0.49 -0.73
CA ALA A 198 -7.20 0.32 -1.86
C ALA A 198 -8.16 0.21 -3.05
N SER A 199 -8.17 1.24 -3.91
CA SER A 199 -8.95 1.23 -5.17
C SER A 199 -8.50 0.14 -6.14
N THR A 200 -7.28 -0.36 -6.00
CA THR A 200 -6.74 -1.46 -6.80
C THR A 200 -7.12 -2.85 -6.25
N GLY A 201 -7.96 -2.94 -5.23
CA GLY A 201 -8.32 -4.19 -4.56
C GLY A 201 -7.28 -4.69 -3.57
N ARG A 202 -6.11 -4.03 -3.45
CA ARG A 202 -5.10 -4.38 -2.45
C ARG A 202 -5.61 -4.14 -1.03
N MET A 203 -5.12 -4.94 -0.11
CA MET A 203 -5.23 -4.69 1.32
C MET A 203 -4.54 -3.38 1.68
N SER A 204 -5.08 -2.65 2.63
CA SER A 204 -4.42 -1.49 3.22
C SER A 204 -4.38 -1.62 4.73
N THR A 205 -3.40 -0.96 5.34
CA THR A 205 -3.37 -0.76 6.78
C THR A 205 -3.79 0.65 7.13
N SER A 206 -4.52 0.78 8.22
CA SER A 206 -4.76 2.06 8.88
C SER A 206 -4.30 1.95 10.32
N ALA A 207 -4.09 3.08 10.98
CA ALA A 207 -3.97 3.05 12.43
C ALA A 207 -5.24 2.46 13.04
N LEU A 208 -5.10 1.76 14.16
CA LEU A 208 -6.22 1.56 15.06
C LEU A 208 -6.71 2.95 15.44
N ILE A 209 -7.93 3.28 15.03
CA ILE A 209 -8.65 4.36 15.67
C ILE A 209 -8.90 3.81 17.08
N ARG A 210 -8.05 4.17 18.05
CA ARG A 210 -8.45 4.03 19.44
C ARG A 210 -9.69 4.89 19.56
N GLU A 211 -10.83 4.27 19.83
CA GLU A 211 -12.06 5.00 20.06
C GLU A 211 -11.81 6.08 21.09
N THR A 212 -11.78 7.29 20.64
CA THR A 212 -11.91 8.42 21.50
C THR A 212 -13.38 8.64 21.72
N SER A 213 -13.95 7.86 22.61
CA SER A 213 -15.30 8.08 23.13
C SER A 213 -15.42 9.42 23.86
N SER A 214 -14.32 10.12 24.08
CA SER A 214 -14.33 11.45 24.67
C SER A 214 -13.47 12.41 23.85
N GLN A 215 -14.10 13.43 23.29
CA GLN A 215 -13.41 14.65 22.94
C GLN A 215 -12.90 15.27 24.26
N VAL A 216 -11.66 14.96 24.62
CA VAL A 216 -11.05 15.60 25.79
C VAL A 216 -10.63 17.00 25.38
N PRO A 217 -11.03 18.06 26.12
CA PRO A 217 -10.52 19.40 25.87
C PRO A 217 -8.99 19.39 25.96
N SER A 218 -8.32 19.96 24.97
CA SER A 218 -6.87 20.10 25.00
C SER A 218 -6.48 21.08 26.11
N ASP A 219 -5.57 20.68 26.99
CA ASP A 219 -5.01 21.58 28.01
C ASP A 219 -4.10 22.64 27.36
N THR A 220 -3.60 22.42 26.16
CA THR A 220 -2.60 23.26 25.49
C THR A 220 -3.09 23.92 24.21
N GLU A 221 -4.05 23.33 23.47
CA GLU A 221 -4.54 23.89 22.22
C GLU A 221 -5.89 24.61 22.37
N ARG A 222 -5.90 25.89 22.01
CA ARG A 222 -7.10 26.73 21.99
C ARG A 222 -7.35 27.31 20.62
N PHE A 223 -8.61 27.63 20.31
CA PHE A 223 -8.95 28.33 19.09
C PHE A 223 -8.31 29.73 19.11
N LYS A 224 -7.55 30.06 18.07
CA LYS A 224 -6.79 31.33 17.98
C LYS A 224 -7.63 32.49 17.44
N THR A 225 -8.70 32.19 16.69
CA THR A 225 -9.54 33.18 16.02
C THR A 225 -10.99 32.67 15.91
N GLY A 226 -11.93 33.59 15.65
CA GLY A 226 -13.35 33.30 15.43
C GLY A 226 -14.21 33.32 16.71
N GLN A 227 -15.50 32.96 16.58
CA GLN A 227 -16.47 32.97 17.69
C GLN A 227 -16.09 32.08 18.88
N ARG A 228 -15.22 31.11 18.68
CA ARG A 228 -14.73 30.17 19.70
C ARG A 228 -13.31 30.49 20.18
N GLN A 229 -12.83 31.73 19.97
CA GLN A 229 -11.50 32.15 20.40
C GLN A 229 -11.33 31.96 21.93
N GLY A 230 -10.25 31.28 22.33
CA GLY A 230 -9.94 30.99 23.73
C GLY A 230 -10.55 29.69 24.26
N GLU A 231 -11.52 29.08 23.57
CA GLU A 231 -12.02 27.76 23.97
C GLU A 231 -10.98 26.66 23.69
N PRO A 232 -10.90 25.63 24.56
CA PRO A 232 -10.05 24.50 24.28
C PRO A 232 -10.52 23.79 23.01
N LYS A 233 -9.57 23.42 22.16
CA LYS A 233 -9.84 22.54 21.03
C LYS A 233 -10.09 21.13 21.53
N ALA A 234 -11.04 20.43 20.97
CA ALA A 234 -11.18 19.02 21.18
C ALA A 234 -9.97 18.30 20.53
N VAL A 235 -9.13 17.69 21.32
CA VAL A 235 -8.07 16.80 20.84
C VAL A 235 -8.67 15.44 20.67
N LYS A 236 -8.62 14.92 19.45
CA LYS A 236 -8.86 13.51 19.22
C LYS A 236 -7.65 12.75 19.75
N LEU A 237 -7.75 12.22 20.97
CA LEU A 237 -6.76 11.29 21.48
C LEU A 237 -6.71 10.07 20.52
N GLY A 238 -5.55 9.80 19.97
CA GLY A 238 -5.28 8.52 19.32
C GLY A 238 -5.68 8.35 17.87
N GLN A 239 -5.81 9.40 17.06
CA GLN A 239 -5.74 9.24 15.59
C GLN A 239 -4.28 9.19 15.15
N CYS A 240 -3.63 8.05 15.30
CA CYS A 240 -2.41 7.75 14.58
C CYS A 240 -2.80 7.29 13.17
N GLY A 241 -2.80 8.21 12.21
CA GLY A 241 -3.02 7.92 10.79
C GLY A 241 -1.78 7.30 10.16
N PHE A 242 -1.27 6.19 10.71
CA PHE A 242 -0.04 5.58 10.27
C PHE A 242 -0.31 4.40 9.34
N ASN A 243 0.30 4.42 8.18
CA ASN A 243 0.24 3.31 7.24
C ASN A 243 1.42 2.36 7.49
N PHE A 244 1.16 1.24 8.17
CA PHE A 244 2.15 0.20 8.44
C PHE A 244 2.86 -0.30 7.16
N GLN A 245 2.14 -0.37 6.05
CA GLN A 245 2.68 -0.73 4.73
C GLN A 245 3.54 0.40 4.09
N GLY A 246 3.61 1.56 4.71
CA GLY A 246 4.41 2.69 4.23
C GLY A 246 5.72 2.89 4.99
N ILE A 247 6.06 2.02 5.96
CA ILE A 247 7.34 2.11 6.67
C ILE A 247 8.47 1.75 5.72
N THR A 248 9.49 2.60 5.63
CA THR A 248 10.64 2.39 4.74
C THR A 248 11.97 2.68 5.43
N GLY A 249 13.07 2.15 4.87
CA GLY A 249 14.43 2.45 5.31
C GLY A 249 14.74 2.01 6.74
N ASP A 250 15.59 2.78 7.43
CA ASP A 250 16.12 2.45 8.76
C ASP A 250 15.06 2.28 9.86
N ARG A 251 13.83 2.77 9.64
CA ARG A 251 12.72 2.59 10.58
C ARG A 251 12.28 1.13 10.71
N LYS A 252 12.41 0.33 9.65
CA LYS A 252 12.20 -1.10 9.69
C LYS A 252 13.15 -1.79 10.68
N LYS A 253 14.37 -1.25 10.89
CA LYS A 253 15.36 -1.79 11.85
C LYS A 253 14.92 -1.66 13.31
N ALA A 254 14.02 -0.72 13.62
CA ALA A 254 13.46 -0.60 14.96
C ALA A 254 12.26 -1.52 15.22
N LEU A 255 11.95 -2.44 14.30
CA LEU A 255 10.82 -3.35 14.41
C LEU A 255 11.30 -4.80 14.36
N GLY A 256 11.01 -5.55 15.42
CA GLY A 256 11.46 -6.92 15.60
C GLY A 256 10.44 -7.80 16.31
N THR A 257 10.87 -8.96 16.79
CA THR A 257 10.01 -9.88 17.56
C THR A 257 9.81 -9.42 19.01
N GLY A 258 10.83 -8.77 19.59
CA GLY A 258 10.89 -8.46 21.02
C GLY A 258 11.10 -9.70 21.91
N ASN A 259 11.33 -10.86 21.32
CA ASN A 259 11.65 -12.11 21.98
C ASN A 259 13.03 -12.62 21.52
N PRO A 260 14.03 -12.75 22.38
CA PRO A 260 15.38 -13.17 22.02
C PRO A 260 15.44 -14.63 21.49
N ASP A 261 14.44 -15.45 21.82
CA ASP A 261 14.35 -16.83 21.38
C ASP A 261 13.66 -16.99 20.01
N SER A 262 13.24 -15.87 19.41
CA SER A 262 12.57 -15.83 18.10
C SER A 262 13.34 -14.95 17.13
N VAL A 263 13.08 -15.15 15.83
CA VAL A 263 13.57 -14.32 14.72
C VAL A 263 12.40 -13.86 13.86
N LEU A 264 12.61 -12.82 13.08
CA LEU A 264 11.72 -12.47 11.97
C LEU A 264 12.12 -13.25 10.72
N MET A 265 11.11 -13.83 10.07
CA MET A 265 11.21 -14.43 8.76
C MET A 265 10.39 -13.58 7.78
N ASP A 266 11.08 -12.99 6.83
CA ASP A 266 10.52 -12.17 5.76
C ASP A 266 10.41 -13.01 4.48
N LEU A 267 9.20 -13.13 3.98
CA LEU A 267 8.86 -13.92 2.80
C LEU A 267 8.26 -12.99 1.74
N ASP A 268 8.91 -12.88 0.57
CA ASP A 268 8.47 -12.02 -0.53
C ASP A 268 8.55 -12.73 -1.87
N TRP A 269 7.59 -12.48 -2.78
CA TRP A 269 7.65 -13.04 -4.13
C TRP A 269 8.59 -12.24 -5.03
N SER A 270 9.47 -12.97 -5.72
CA SER A 270 10.43 -12.38 -6.66
C SER A 270 9.72 -11.77 -7.88
N SER A 271 9.65 -10.42 -7.95
CA SER A 271 9.10 -9.66 -9.08
C SER A 271 7.68 -10.09 -9.51
N ILE A 272 6.80 -10.34 -8.55
CA ILE A 272 5.48 -10.94 -8.81
C ILE A 272 4.62 -10.14 -9.80
N GLU A 273 4.63 -8.81 -9.73
CA GLU A 273 3.84 -7.99 -10.65
C GLU A 273 4.24 -8.19 -12.11
N ILE A 274 5.55 -8.34 -12.39
CA ILE A 274 6.05 -8.60 -13.76
C ILE A 274 5.69 -10.02 -14.22
N ARG A 275 5.74 -11.00 -13.32
CA ARG A 275 5.32 -12.38 -13.62
C ARG A 275 3.83 -12.44 -13.93
N LEU A 276 2.99 -11.71 -13.17
CA LEU A 276 1.56 -11.60 -13.43
C LEU A 276 1.26 -10.89 -14.75
N GLN A 277 2.01 -9.85 -15.11
CA GLN A 277 1.87 -9.18 -16.42
C GLN A 277 2.15 -10.12 -17.57
N ALA A 278 3.17 -10.97 -17.45
CA ALA A 278 3.54 -11.96 -18.47
C ALA A 278 2.64 -13.20 -18.49
N SER A 279 1.82 -13.37 -17.45
CA SER A 279 1.00 -14.57 -17.26
C SER A 279 0.03 -14.80 -18.44
N PRO A 280 -0.06 -16.06 -18.93
CA PRO A 280 -1.09 -16.45 -19.91
C PRO A 280 -2.51 -16.31 -19.34
N GLN A 281 -2.66 -16.21 -18.02
CA GLN A 281 -3.95 -15.99 -17.35
C GLN A 281 -4.37 -14.51 -17.35
N LEU A 282 -3.48 -13.57 -17.72
CA LEU A 282 -3.78 -12.14 -17.74
C LEU A 282 -3.60 -11.53 -19.12
N TYR A 283 -2.36 -11.19 -19.50
CA TYR A 283 -2.08 -10.55 -20.80
C TYR A 283 -1.43 -11.50 -21.81
N ASN A 284 -0.80 -12.58 -21.36
CA ASN A 284 -0.12 -13.56 -22.23
C ASN A 284 0.94 -12.93 -23.16
N ASP A 285 1.77 -12.05 -22.59
CA ASP A 285 2.83 -11.39 -23.33
C ASP A 285 4.05 -12.32 -23.54
N ASP A 286 4.14 -12.98 -24.67
CA ASP A 286 5.17 -13.97 -25.01
C ASP A 286 6.60 -13.43 -24.86
N GLY A 287 6.85 -12.16 -25.17
CA GLY A 287 8.17 -11.55 -25.04
C GLY A 287 8.67 -11.56 -23.60
N GLN A 288 7.86 -11.03 -22.69
CA GLN A 288 8.18 -11.00 -21.26
C GLN A 288 8.20 -12.41 -20.65
N ARG A 289 7.28 -13.28 -21.08
CA ARG A 289 7.23 -14.67 -20.61
C ARG A 289 8.51 -15.44 -20.94
N ARG A 290 9.05 -15.32 -22.18
CA ARG A 290 10.32 -15.95 -22.58
C ARG A 290 11.48 -15.49 -21.72
N ILE A 291 11.61 -14.18 -21.46
CA ILE A 291 12.65 -13.64 -20.58
C ILE A 291 12.61 -14.31 -19.20
N LEU A 292 11.41 -14.47 -18.64
CA LEU A 292 11.25 -15.12 -17.33
C LEU A 292 11.55 -16.63 -17.37
N LEU A 293 11.13 -17.33 -18.44
CA LEU A 293 11.43 -18.76 -18.61
C LEU A 293 12.92 -19.02 -18.83
N ASP A 294 13.62 -18.13 -19.53
CA ASP A 294 15.05 -18.17 -19.76
C ASP A 294 15.88 -17.75 -18.54
N GLY A 295 15.22 -17.41 -17.41
CA GLY A 295 15.90 -16.98 -16.16
C GLY A 295 16.54 -15.60 -16.24
N ILE A 296 16.19 -14.80 -17.25
CA ILE A 296 16.72 -13.45 -17.45
C ILE A 296 15.99 -12.49 -16.50
N ASP A 297 16.74 -11.70 -15.74
CA ASP A 297 16.16 -10.67 -14.86
C ASP A 297 15.51 -9.56 -15.71
N PRO A 298 14.19 -9.34 -15.60
CA PRO A 298 13.48 -8.39 -16.45
C PRO A 298 13.87 -6.94 -16.19
N HIS A 299 14.33 -6.62 -14.99
CA HIS A 299 14.83 -5.29 -14.68
C HIS A 299 16.22 -5.05 -15.26
N ALA A 300 17.10 -6.05 -15.17
CA ALA A 300 18.42 -6.02 -15.80
C ALA A 300 18.30 -5.92 -17.32
N TYR A 301 17.36 -6.64 -17.94
CA TYR A 301 17.10 -6.56 -19.37
C TYR A 301 16.74 -5.14 -19.83
N ILE A 302 15.78 -4.48 -19.18
CA ILE A 302 15.39 -3.10 -19.54
C ILE A 302 16.53 -2.10 -19.25
N ALA A 303 17.28 -2.27 -18.15
CA ALA A 303 18.45 -1.47 -17.87
C ALA A 303 19.53 -1.61 -18.94
N SER A 304 19.74 -2.84 -19.44
CA SER A 304 20.68 -3.11 -20.55
C SER A 304 20.31 -2.36 -21.83
N GLN A 305 19.01 -2.30 -22.16
CA GLN A 305 18.51 -1.53 -23.30
C GLN A 305 18.74 -0.02 -23.12
N ALA A 306 18.63 0.48 -21.89
CA ALA A 306 18.87 1.87 -21.58
C ALA A 306 20.37 2.23 -21.60
N CYS A 307 21.23 1.33 -21.14
CA CYS A 307 22.66 1.59 -20.99
C CYS A 307 23.48 1.22 -22.24
N GLY A 308 22.92 0.45 -23.16
CA GLY A 308 23.64 -0.06 -24.34
C GLY A 308 24.76 -1.06 -23.98
N ARG A 309 24.73 -1.63 -22.78
CA ARG A 309 25.64 -2.68 -22.29
C ARG A 309 24.87 -3.70 -21.48
N GLU A 310 25.43 -4.87 -21.27
CA GLU A 310 24.85 -5.86 -20.37
C GLU A 310 24.81 -5.35 -18.93
N ILE A 311 23.66 -5.51 -18.30
CA ILE A 311 23.40 -5.21 -16.88
C ILE A 311 22.98 -6.50 -16.21
N THR A 312 23.55 -6.78 -15.05
CA THR A 312 23.27 -7.96 -14.23
C THR A 312 22.47 -7.61 -12.98
N LYS A 313 22.10 -8.62 -12.18
CA LYS A 313 21.43 -8.40 -10.88
C LYS A 313 22.26 -7.57 -9.89
N ALA A 314 23.59 -7.59 -10.01
CA ALA A 314 24.52 -6.89 -9.12
C ALA A 314 24.72 -5.42 -9.50
N ASP A 315 24.36 -5.02 -10.71
CA ASP A 315 24.59 -3.64 -11.19
C ASP A 315 23.54 -2.67 -10.61
N PRO A 316 23.94 -1.50 -10.10
CA PRO A 316 23.03 -0.52 -9.50
C PRO A 316 22.00 0.01 -10.52
N GLU A 317 22.31 0.03 -11.82
CA GLU A 317 21.40 0.45 -12.88
C GLU A 317 20.18 -0.49 -13.02
N ARG A 318 20.30 -1.74 -12.58
CA ARG A 318 19.13 -2.64 -12.47
C ARG A 318 18.01 -2.02 -11.63
N SER A 319 18.35 -1.42 -10.51
CA SER A 319 17.37 -0.80 -9.60
C SER A 319 17.05 0.63 -9.97
N THR A 320 18.08 1.44 -10.29
CA THR A 320 17.92 2.88 -10.54
C THR A 320 17.28 3.19 -11.89
N ILE A 321 17.48 2.34 -12.88
CA ILE A 321 16.93 2.48 -14.25
C ILE A 321 15.91 1.39 -14.51
N GLY A 322 16.31 0.12 -14.52
CA GLY A 322 15.50 -0.99 -15.00
C GLY A 322 14.22 -1.20 -14.20
N LYS A 323 14.33 -1.33 -12.87
CA LYS A 323 13.16 -1.50 -11.99
C LYS A 323 12.21 -0.31 -12.10
N ARG A 324 12.74 0.92 -12.06
CA ARG A 324 11.92 2.14 -12.15
C ARG A 324 11.25 2.28 -13.51
N ALA A 325 11.93 1.98 -14.61
CA ALA A 325 11.37 2.06 -15.96
C ALA A 325 10.28 0.99 -16.16
N ASN A 326 10.50 -0.25 -15.73
CA ASN A 326 9.51 -1.31 -15.80
C ASN A 326 8.22 -0.91 -15.09
N PHE A 327 8.30 -0.47 -13.84
CA PHE A 327 7.11 -0.05 -13.09
C PHE A 327 6.45 1.19 -13.70
N ALA A 328 7.23 2.21 -14.11
CA ALA A 328 6.66 3.41 -14.71
C ALA A 328 5.88 3.09 -15.99
N LEU A 329 6.46 2.27 -16.88
CA LEU A 329 5.84 1.86 -18.12
C LEU A 329 4.62 0.95 -17.90
N ALA A 330 4.73 -0.04 -17.01
CA ALA A 330 3.63 -0.90 -16.61
C ALA A 330 2.41 -0.13 -16.08
N TYR A 331 2.66 1.05 -15.48
CA TYR A 331 1.61 1.94 -14.99
C TYR A 331 1.21 3.05 -15.97
N GLY A 332 1.58 2.89 -17.24
CA GLY A 332 1.13 3.75 -18.32
C GLY A 332 1.93 5.05 -18.47
N CYS A 333 3.17 5.08 -18.00
CA CYS A 333 4.07 6.22 -18.22
C CYS A 333 4.37 6.38 -19.72
N GLY A 334 4.19 7.58 -20.26
CA GLY A 334 4.53 7.88 -21.65
C GLY A 334 6.03 8.20 -21.83
N LEU A 335 6.45 8.35 -23.08
CA LEU A 335 7.83 8.62 -23.49
C LEU A 335 8.49 9.78 -22.72
N SER A 336 7.77 10.90 -22.55
CA SER A 336 8.30 12.06 -21.81
C SER A 336 8.60 11.73 -20.35
N GLY A 337 7.81 10.85 -19.74
CA GLY A 337 8.04 10.36 -18.38
C GLY A 337 9.27 9.45 -18.29
N VAL A 338 9.45 8.55 -19.25
CA VAL A 338 10.67 7.71 -19.37
C VAL A 338 11.90 8.58 -19.51
N ARG A 339 11.89 9.60 -20.39
CA ARG A 339 13.01 10.53 -20.55
C ARG A 339 13.37 11.22 -19.23
N LYS A 340 12.38 11.74 -18.50
CA LYS A 340 12.60 12.36 -17.18
C LYS A 340 13.18 11.38 -16.17
N LEU A 341 12.69 10.13 -16.17
CA LEU A 341 13.18 9.08 -15.28
C LEU A 341 14.64 8.76 -15.54
N LEU A 342 15.01 8.56 -16.81
CA LEU A 342 16.38 8.26 -17.22
C LEU A 342 17.33 9.43 -16.93
N SER A 343 16.89 10.66 -17.23
CA SER A 343 17.70 11.87 -16.93
C SER A 343 18.02 11.99 -15.44
N ARG A 344 17.04 11.70 -14.58
CA ARG A 344 17.24 11.69 -13.12
C ARG A 344 18.18 10.57 -12.67
N ALA A 345 18.04 9.38 -13.23
CA ALA A 345 18.87 8.23 -12.85
C ALA A 345 20.35 8.43 -13.23
N ARG A 346 20.61 9.15 -14.34
CA ARG A 346 21.96 9.41 -14.83
C ARG A 346 22.56 10.73 -14.32
N GLY A 347 21.73 11.64 -13.79
CA GLY A 347 22.16 12.98 -13.41
C GLY A 347 22.47 13.91 -14.61
N GLU A 348 22.04 13.54 -15.82
CA GLU A 348 22.25 14.29 -17.06
C GLU A 348 20.99 14.29 -17.93
N GLN A 349 20.92 15.21 -18.89
CA GLN A 349 19.81 15.27 -19.84
C GLN A 349 19.88 14.11 -20.83
N VAL A 350 18.86 13.26 -20.81
CA VAL A 350 18.71 12.15 -21.76
C VAL A 350 17.93 12.63 -22.99
N THR A 351 18.41 12.29 -24.17
CA THR A 351 17.75 12.61 -25.44
C THR A 351 16.43 11.83 -25.61
N GLU A 352 15.55 12.35 -26.43
CA GLU A 352 14.31 11.65 -26.76
C GLU A 352 14.56 10.30 -27.43
N THR A 353 15.58 10.23 -28.31
CA THR A 353 15.99 9.00 -29.00
C THR A 353 16.46 7.92 -28.04
N GLU A 354 17.19 8.27 -26.97
CA GLU A 354 17.60 7.30 -25.93
C GLU A 354 16.41 6.81 -25.13
N ALA A 355 15.51 7.71 -24.74
CA ALA A 355 14.27 7.35 -24.03
C ALA A 355 13.36 6.47 -24.91
N GLN A 356 13.30 6.74 -26.22
CA GLN A 356 12.53 5.96 -27.18
C GLN A 356 13.01 4.51 -27.25
N LYS A 357 14.32 4.25 -27.20
CA LYS A 357 14.86 2.88 -27.20
C LYS A 357 14.32 2.05 -26.04
N VAL A 358 14.27 2.62 -24.84
CA VAL A 358 13.76 1.95 -23.63
C VAL A 358 12.24 1.75 -23.75
N TYR A 359 11.53 2.79 -24.18
CA TYR A 359 10.10 2.75 -24.40
C TYR A 359 9.71 1.65 -25.38
N ASP A 360 10.35 1.61 -26.57
CA ASP A 360 10.09 0.60 -27.59
C ASP A 360 10.51 -0.81 -27.16
N ALA A 361 11.62 -0.93 -26.42
CA ALA A 361 12.06 -2.23 -25.90
C ALA A 361 11.02 -2.82 -24.96
N TRP A 362 10.47 -2.00 -24.07
CA TRP A 362 9.43 -2.45 -23.16
C TRP A 362 8.14 -2.84 -23.90
N HIS A 363 7.66 -2.01 -24.81
CA HIS A 363 6.44 -2.28 -25.59
C HIS A 363 6.58 -3.51 -26.51
N ARG A 364 7.79 -3.81 -27.00
CA ARG A 364 8.06 -5.07 -27.72
C ARG A 364 7.93 -6.32 -26.84
N LEU A 365 8.26 -6.20 -25.56
CA LEU A 365 8.07 -7.31 -24.60
C LEU A 365 6.61 -7.46 -24.16
N HIS A 366 5.82 -6.39 -24.21
CA HIS A 366 4.46 -6.32 -23.68
C HIS A 366 3.44 -5.88 -24.74
N PRO A 367 3.32 -6.58 -25.89
CA PRO A 367 2.41 -6.17 -26.95
C PRO A 367 0.93 -6.23 -26.56
N GLN A 368 0.51 -7.27 -25.82
CA GLN A 368 -0.89 -7.40 -25.40
C GLN A 368 -1.25 -6.40 -24.29
N MET A 369 -0.37 -6.21 -23.31
CA MET A 369 -0.55 -5.19 -22.30
C MET A 369 -0.61 -3.79 -22.92
N SER A 370 0.19 -3.53 -23.96
CA SER A 370 0.16 -2.27 -24.69
C SER A 370 -1.19 -2.03 -25.38
N LEU A 371 -1.76 -3.05 -26.00
CA LEU A 371 -3.11 -3.00 -26.61
C LEU A 371 -4.18 -2.69 -25.55
N GLU A 372 -4.10 -3.33 -24.39
CA GLU A 372 -5.05 -3.02 -23.29
C GLU A 372 -4.89 -1.58 -22.77
N MET A 373 -3.65 -1.08 -22.68
CA MET A 373 -3.41 0.33 -22.32
C MET A 373 -4.06 1.30 -23.30
N ASP A 374 -4.05 0.99 -24.60
CA ASP A 374 -4.70 1.79 -25.63
C ASP A 374 -6.22 1.73 -25.53
N ARG A 375 -6.80 0.57 -25.21
CA ARG A 375 -8.24 0.44 -24.94
C ARG A 375 -8.69 1.34 -23.77
N PHE A 376 -7.92 1.45 -22.70
CA PHE A 376 -8.20 2.37 -21.61
C PHE A 376 -8.09 3.84 -22.00
N SER A 377 -7.18 4.16 -22.92
CA SER A 377 -7.05 5.52 -23.45
C SER A 377 -8.30 5.96 -24.23
N ASN A 378 -8.95 5.03 -24.91
CA ASN A 378 -10.18 5.27 -25.67
C ASN A 378 -11.47 5.29 -24.81
N ARG A 379 -11.35 5.23 -23.48
CA ARG A 379 -12.45 5.34 -22.50
C ARG A 379 -13.63 4.38 -22.71
N SER A 380 -13.43 3.24 -23.39
CA SER A 380 -14.49 2.26 -23.69
C SER A 380 -14.62 1.16 -22.63
N VAL A 381 -13.69 1.08 -21.69
CA VAL A 381 -13.64 0.00 -20.67
C VAL A 381 -14.40 0.43 -19.43
N THR A 382 -15.42 -0.33 -19.06
CA THR A 382 -16.26 -0.08 -17.86
C THR A 382 -16.01 -1.07 -16.74
N GLU A 383 -15.30 -2.16 -16.99
CA GLU A 383 -14.98 -3.22 -16.03
C GLU A 383 -13.61 -3.83 -16.34
N VAL A 384 -12.85 -4.14 -15.29
CA VAL A 384 -11.64 -4.97 -15.34
C VAL A 384 -11.70 -6.04 -14.26
N ARG A 385 -10.95 -7.13 -14.47
CA ARG A 385 -10.88 -8.26 -13.54
C ARG A 385 -9.45 -8.67 -13.24
N SER A 386 -9.24 -9.19 -12.02
CA SER A 386 -8.06 -9.97 -11.68
C SER A 386 -8.15 -11.40 -12.25
N ILE A 387 -7.07 -12.17 -12.16
CA ILE A 387 -7.04 -13.59 -12.55
C ILE A 387 -8.07 -14.42 -11.77
N ALA A 388 -8.26 -14.15 -10.48
CA ALA A 388 -9.27 -14.82 -9.67
C ALA A 388 -10.71 -14.36 -9.97
N GLY A 389 -10.89 -13.38 -10.88
CA GLY A 389 -12.19 -12.84 -11.25
C GLY A 389 -12.65 -11.66 -10.40
N ARG A 390 -11.81 -11.11 -9.49
CA ARG A 390 -12.13 -9.89 -8.73
C ARG A 390 -12.45 -8.77 -9.69
N ARG A 391 -13.58 -8.14 -9.51
CA ARG A 391 -14.12 -7.14 -10.42
C ARG A 391 -13.89 -5.74 -9.89
N MET A 392 -13.46 -4.83 -10.75
CA MET A 392 -13.51 -3.39 -10.55
C MET A 392 -14.39 -2.77 -11.62
N THR A 393 -15.45 -2.10 -11.16
CA THR A 393 -16.37 -1.35 -12.03
C THR A 393 -16.26 0.14 -11.74
N PHE A 394 -16.56 0.95 -12.74
CA PHE A 394 -16.45 2.39 -12.67
C PHE A 394 -17.81 3.02 -12.46
N ARG A 395 -18.04 3.42 -11.24
CA ARG A 395 -19.15 4.31 -10.87
C ARG A 395 -18.57 5.60 -10.33
N SER A 396 -18.98 6.72 -10.88
CA SER A 396 -18.69 8.03 -10.29
C SER A 396 -19.26 8.06 -8.87
N GLN A 397 -18.47 8.52 -7.90
CA GLN A 397 -18.96 8.78 -6.55
C GLN A 397 -19.74 10.09 -6.46
N GLN A 398 -19.72 10.91 -7.51
CA GLN A 398 -20.51 12.16 -7.58
C GLN A 398 -21.90 11.85 -8.11
N ALA A 399 -22.91 12.03 -7.26
CA ALA A 399 -24.28 12.11 -7.72
C ALA A 399 -24.47 13.44 -8.47
N GLY A 400 -25.08 13.39 -9.67
CA GLY A 400 -25.55 14.58 -10.33
C GLY A 400 -26.64 15.31 -9.49
N PRO A 401 -27.05 16.51 -9.89
CA PRO A 401 -28.13 17.27 -9.22
C PRO A 401 -29.44 16.48 -9.10
N ASP A 402 -29.62 15.48 -9.94
CA ASP A 402 -30.77 14.56 -10.00
C ASP A 402 -30.61 13.32 -9.10
N GLY A 403 -29.50 13.20 -8.36
CA GLY A 403 -29.18 12.04 -7.54
C GLY A 403 -28.76 10.79 -8.33
N ILE A 404 -28.75 10.84 -9.66
CA ILE A 404 -28.36 9.75 -10.54
C ILE A 404 -26.83 9.72 -10.69
N ARG A 405 -26.22 8.57 -10.41
CA ARG A 405 -24.79 8.36 -10.61
C ARG A 405 -24.53 7.93 -12.04
N ALA A 406 -23.92 8.79 -12.83
CA ALA A 406 -23.44 8.42 -14.14
C ALA A 406 -22.26 7.45 -14.01
N MET A 407 -22.29 6.37 -14.81
CA MET A 407 -21.11 5.51 -15.01
C MET A 407 -20.04 6.36 -15.69
N GLN A 408 -18.91 6.57 -15.02
CA GLN A 408 -17.78 7.23 -15.65
C GLN A 408 -16.77 6.16 -16.12
N PRO A 409 -16.12 6.38 -17.28
CA PRO A 409 -15.07 5.50 -17.74
C PRO A 409 -13.90 5.53 -16.76
N LEU A 410 -13.17 4.42 -16.75
CA LEU A 410 -11.95 4.22 -16.00
C LEU A 410 -10.93 5.31 -16.21
N GLY A 411 -10.36 5.79 -15.13
CA GLY A 411 -9.05 6.42 -15.21
C GLY A 411 -8.04 5.39 -15.74
N ARG A 412 -7.33 5.73 -16.82
CA ARG A 412 -6.34 4.86 -17.48
C ARG A 412 -5.44 4.12 -16.48
N THR A 413 -4.89 4.82 -15.50
CA THR A 413 -3.99 4.27 -14.49
C THR A 413 -4.64 3.16 -13.65
N ASN A 414 -5.87 3.38 -13.17
CA ASN A 414 -6.55 2.39 -12.33
C ASN A 414 -6.92 1.13 -13.12
N GLY A 415 -7.34 1.29 -14.38
CA GLY A 415 -7.69 0.18 -15.26
C GLY A 415 -6.52 -0.73 -15.59
N ILE A 416 -5.37 -0.13 -15.85
CA ILE A 416 -4.14 -0.87 -16.14
C ILE A 416 -3.61 -1.59 -14.88
N ASN A 417 -3.65 -0.91 -13.74
CA ASN A 417 -3.04 -1.42 -12.52
C ASN A 417 -3.89 -2.50 -11.83
N PHE A 418 -5.20 -2.37 -11.86
CA PHE A 418 -6.08 -3.26 -11.12
C PHE A 418 -5.93 -4.75 -11.49
N PRO A 419 -5.89 -5.15 -12.79
CA PRO A 419 -5.74 -6.56 -13.14
C PRO A 419 -4.48 -7.19 -12.52
N VAL A 420 -3.36 -6.48 -12.54
CA VAL A 420 -2.07 -6.95 -11.98
C VAL A 420 -2.08 -6.93 -10.47
N GLN A 421 -2.36 -5.76 -9.87
CA GLN A 421 -2.32 -5.59 -8.41
C GLN A 421 -3.42 -6.39 -7.69
N GLY A 422 -4.61 -6.47 -8.30
CA GLY A 422 -5.69 -7.32 -7.80
C GLY A 422 -5.34 -8.80 -7.85
N SER A 423 -4.65 -9.26 -8.93
CA SER A 423 -4.19 -10.64 -9.03
C SER A 423 -3.10 -10.98 -8.03
N GLY A 424 -2.15 -10.07 -7.78
CA GLY A 424 -1.14 -10.24 -6.72
C GLY A 424 -1.77 -10.35 -5.33
N ARG A 425 -2.76 -9.51 -5.04
CA ARG A 425 -3.53 -9.60 -3.80
C ARG A 425 -4.32 -10.93 -3.70
N ASP A 426 -4.91 -11.40 -4.79
CA ASP A 426 -5.64 -12.66 -4.80
C ASP A 426 -4.70 -13.86 -4.63
N LEU A 427 -3.49 -13.78 -5.19
CA LEU A 427 -2.42 -14.76 -4.95
C LEU A 427 -2.00 -14.78 -3.47
N LEU A 428 -1.80 -13.60 -2.85
CA LEU A 428 -1.51 -13.51 -1.41
C LEU A 428 -2.63 -14.17 -0.58
N ALA A 429 -3.89 -13.90 -0.91
CA ALA A 429 -5.02 -14.49 -0.21
C ALA A 429 -5.05 -16.02 -0.33
N ALA A 430 -4.76 -16.54 -1.52
CA ALA A 430 -4.70 -17.97 -1.77
C ALA A 430 -3.54 -18.63 -1.02
N ALA A 431 -2.36 -18.02 -1.03
CA ALA A 431 -1.19 -18.48 -0.29
C ALA A 431 -1.42 -18.47 1.23
N LEU A 432 -2.03 -17.42 1.77
CA LEU A 432 -2.39 -17.34 3.20
C LEU A 432 -3.44 -18.38 3.59
N GLY A 433 -4.38 -18.71 2.69
CA GLY A 433 -5.35 -19.76 2.90
C GLY A 433 -4.73 -21.16 3.03
N ASP A 434 -3.60 -21.41 2.38
CA ASP A 434 -2.83 -22.64 2.49
C ASP A 434 -1.79 -22.55 3.65
N LEU A 435 -1.15 -21.41 3.85
CA LEU A 435 -0.09 -21.19 4.87
C LEU A 435 -0.66 -21.16 6.30
N TRP A 436 -1.70 -20.38 6.56
CA TRP A 436 -2.23 -20.20 7.91
C TRP A 436 -2.54 -21.51 8.63
N PRO A 437 -3.30 -22.45 8.04
CA PRO A 437 -3.55 -23.76 8.68
C PRO A 437 -2.28 -24.59 8.83
N ALA A 438 -1.29 -24.44 7.93
CA ALA A 438 -0.06 -25.17 7.99
C ALA A 438 0.86 -24.71 9.14
N LEU A 439 0.72 -23.44 9.58
CA LEU A 439 1.47 -22.88 10.72
C LEU A 439 0.90 -23.29 12.08
N ASP A 440 -0.36 -23.70 12.17
CA ASP A 440 -1.06 -23.99 13.44
C ASP A 440 -0.39 -25.12 14.24
N ARG A 441 0.36 -25.99 13.58
CA ARG A 441 1.12 -27.09 14.22
C ARG A 441 2.42 -26.63 14.90
N PHE A 442 2.88 -25.41 14.66
CA PHE A 442 4.12 -24.88 15.21
C PHE A 442 3.83 -23.92 16.35
N ALA A 443 4.11 -24.36 17.57
CA ALA A 443 3.91 -23.53 18.76
C ALA A 443 4.83 -22.30 18.71
N GLY A 444 4.28 -21.11 18.94
CA GLY A 444 5.03 -19.86 18.98
C GLY A 444 5.31 -19.24 17.60
N VAL A 445 4.86 -19.85 16.51
CA VAL A 445 4.95 -19.26 15.16
C VAL A 445 3.71 -18.39 14.90
N HIS A 446 3.92 -17.14 14.50
CA HIS A 446 2.85 -16.18 14.29
C HIS A 446 3.06 -15.33 13.05
N ILE A 447 1.97 -15.00 12.36
CA ILE A 447 2.01 -13.92 11.36
C ILE A 447 1.99 -12.60 12.13
N VAL A 448 3.02 -11.77 11.94
CA VAL A 448 3.17 -10.48 12.63
C VAL A 448 3.03 -9.28 11.70
N GLY A 449 3.11 -9.50 10.38
CA GLY A 449 2.94 -8.47 9.37
C GLY A 449 2.53 -9.02 8.02
N LEU A 450 1.71 -8.25 7.28
CA LEU A 450 1.35 -8.47 5.89
C LEU A 450 1.52 -7.14 5.16
N ILE A 451 2.49 -7.04 4.27
CA ILE A 451 2.86 -5.80 3.60
C ILE A 451 2.89 -6.04 2.09
N HIS A 452 1.89 -5.56 1.36
CA HIS A 452 1.74 -5.77 -0.08
C HIS A 452 1.70 -7.25 -0.47
N ASP A 453 2.82 -7.82 -0.88
CA ASP A 453 3.11 -9.19 -1.26
C ASP A 453 4.10 -9.89 -0.29
N GLU A 454 4.50 -9.20 0.79
CA GLU A 454 5.42 -9.64 1.83
C GLU A 454 4.65 -10.22 3.03
N ILE A 455 5.11 -11.34 3.56
CA ILE A 455 4.59 -12.00 4.77
C ILE A 455 5.70 -12.03 5.82
N LEU A 456 5.45 -11.40 6.97
CA LEU A 456 6.37 -11.43 8.12
C LEU A 456 5.87 -12.44 9.15
N LEU A 457 6.74 -13.38 9.51
CA LEU A 457 6.51 -14.34 10.59
C LEU A 457 7.46 -14.07 11.76
N GLU A 458 6.96 -14.20 12.98
CA GLU A 458 7.76 -14.41 14.18
C GLU A 458 7.92 -15.91 14.37
N VAL A 459 9.17 -16.40 14.42
CA VAL A 459 9.49 -17.84 14.41
C VAL A 459 10.49 -18.15 15.51
N PRO A 460 10.22 -19.13 16.42
CA PRO A 460 11.23 -19.66 17.34
C PRO A 460 12.46 -20.16 16.59
N ARG A 461 13.66 -19.89 17.12
CA ARG A 461 14.94 -20.19 16.45
C ARG A 461 15.12 -21.65 16.09
N ASP A 462 14.61 -22.55 16.93
CA ASP A 462 14.67 -23.99 16.72
C ASP A 462 13.72 -24.53 15.64
N LEU A 463 12.73 -23.73 15.23
CA LEU A 463 11.74 -24.08 14.21
C LEU A 463 11.99 -23.44 12.83
N VAL A 464 13.02 -22.64 12.68
CA VAL A 464 13.29 -21.81 11.50
C VAL A 464 13.30 -22.62 10.21
N ASP A 465 14.04 -23.72 10.15
CA ASP A 465 14.18 -24.51 8.91
C ASP A 465 12.87 -25.19 8.51
N GLU A 466 12.13 -25.72 9.50
CA GLU A 466 10.85 -26.39 9.24
C GLU A 466 9.77 -25.39 8.78
N VAL A 467 9.69 -24.24 9.46
CA VAL A 467 8.73 -23.18 9.12
C VAL A 467 9.05 -22.58 7.75
N LYS A 468 10.36 -22.34 7.46
CA LYS A 468 10.80 -21.87 6.14
C LYS A 468 10.37 -22.81 5.02
N ALA A 469 10.57 -24.11 5.20
CA ALA A 469 10.19 -25.10 4.20
C ALA A 469 8.68 -25.09 3.94
N VAL A 470 7.86 -25.01 4.99
CA VAL A 470 6.41 -24.98 4.90
C VAL A 470 5.91 -23.66 4.27
N ALA A 471 6.49 -22.54 4.68
CA ALA A 471 6.11 -21.23 4.18
C ALA A 471 6.40 -21.08 2.68
N LEU A 472 7.62 -21.45 2.25
CA LEU A 472 7.98 -21.43 0.83
C LEU A 472 7.10 -22.39 0.01
N ALA A 473 6.85 -23.62 0.51
CA ALA A 473 5.97 -24.56 -0.17
C ALA A 473 4.54 -24.04 -0.35
N SER A 474 4.02 -23.28 0.63
CA SER A 474 2.71 -22.64 0.55
C SER A 474 2.70 -21.49 -0.46
N MET A 475 3.75 -20.67 -0.49
CA MET A 475 3.85 -19.50 -1.38
C MET A 475 4.17 -19.87 -2.83
N THR A 476 4.89 -20.97 -3.07
CA THR A 476 5.38 -21.36 -4.40
C THR A 476 4.76 -22.68 -4.89
N SER A 477 3.59 -23.06 -4.36
CA SER A 477 2.94 -24.32 -4.73
C SER A 477 2.61 -24.38 -6.23
N GLU A 478 2.74 -25.57 -6.82
CA GLU A 478 2.40 -25.81 -8.23
C GLU A 478 0.94 -25.43 -8.54
N LYS A 479 0.04 -25.59 -7.58
CA LYS A 479 -1.36 -25.15 -7.67
C LYS A 479 -1.47 -23.65 -7.93
N LEU A 480 -0.78 -22.84 -7.11
CA LEU A 480 -0.77 -21.38 -7.25
C LEU A 480 -0.08 -20.94 -8.53
N GLN A 481 1.08 -21.54 -8.84
CA GLN A 481 1.80 -21.27 -10.08
C GLN A 481 0.89 -21.49 -11.30
N LYS A 482 0.28 -22.66 -11.43
CA LYS A 482 -0.61 -22.98 -12.56
C LYS A 482 -1.82 -22.04 -12.65
N GLN A 483 -2.39 -21.71 -11.49
CA GLN A 483 -3.58 -20.85 -11.42
C GLN A 483 -3.28 -19.41 -11.83
N TYR A 484 -2.16 -18.84 -11.39
CA TYR A 484 -1.85 -17.41 -11.57
C TYR A 484 -0.82 -17.12 -12.65
N LEU A 485 0.13 -18.00 -12.89
CA LEU A 485 1.28 -17.76 -13.77
C LEU A 485 1.40 -18.76 -14.94
N GLY A 486 0.61 -19.84 -14.94
CA GLY A 486 0.73 -20.87 -15.94
C GLY A 486 2.05 -21.64 -15.78
N ASP A 487 2.92 -21.55 -16.79
CA ASP A 487 4.25 -22.19 -16.81
C ASP A 487 5.38 -21.27 -16.31
N ILE A 488 5.11 -19.99 -16.05
CA ILE A 488 6.09 -19.08 -15.47
C ILE A 488 6.38 -19.50 -14.03
N PRO A 489 7.67 -19.67 -13.64
CA PRO A 489 8.01 -20.05 -12.27
C PRO A 489 7.45 -19.07 -11.23
N LEU A 490 6.87 -19.59 -10.16
CA LEU A 490 6.49 -18.83 -8.99
C LEU A 490 7.59 -18.96 -7.94
N GLU A 491 8.36 -17.90 -7.74
CA GLU A 491 9.52 -17.87 -6.88
C GLU A 491 9.30 -16.92 -5.72
N ALA A 492 9.78 -17.30 -4.54
CA ALA A 492 9.76 -16.49 -3.34
C ALA A 492 11.11 -16.54 -2.63
N ASP A 493 11.54 -15.40 -2.11
CA ASP A 493 12.71 -15.26 -1.28
C ASP A 493 12.31 -15.37 0.20
N CYS A 494 13.23 -15.83 1.04
CA CYS A 494 13.04 -15.95 2.48
C CYS A 494 14.28 -15.48 3.20
N ASN A 495 14.20 -14.36 3.88
CA ASN A 495 15.25 -13.78 4.68
C ASN A 495 14.93 -13.89 6.17
N ILE A 496 15.95 -14.05 6.98
CA ILE A 496 15.82 -14.27 8.43
C ILE A 496 16.74 -13.31 9.16
N ALA A 497 16.21 -12.54 10.09
CA ALA A 497 16.98 -11.57 10.86
C ALA A 497 16.31 -11.24 12.22
N GLU A 498 16.99 -10.44 13.02
CA GLU A 498 16.48 -9.97 14.32
C GLU A 498 15.44 -8.84 14.14
N SER A 499 15.60 -8.03 13.09
CA SER A 499 14.71 -6.92 12.77
C SER A 499 14.20 -7.00 11.34
N TRP A 500 13.04 -6.36 11.09
CA TRP A 500 12.48 -6.28 9.76
C TRP A 500 13.41 -5.56 8.76
N GLY A 501 14.14 -4.51 9.20
CA GLY A 501 15.06 -3.79 8.32
C GLY A 501 16.32 -4.55 7.93
N GLU A 502 16.68 -5.60 8.66
CA GLU A 502 17.79 -6.51 8.33
C GLU A 502 17.32 -7.70 7.48
N ALA A 503 16.05 -8.10 7.61
CA ALA A 503 15.45 -9.17 6.82
C ALA A 503 15.04 -8.72 5.40
N HIS A 504 14.79 -7.41 5.18
CA HIS A 504 14.22 -6.87 3.95
C HIS A 504 15.24 -6.45 2.87
#